data_0c77f294d6ca7caa255d462ae1cfc0b4
#
_entry.id   0c77f294d6ca7caa255d462ae1cfc0b4
#
_cell.length_a   1.000
_cell.length_b   1.000
_cell.length_c   1.000
_cell.angle_alpha   90.00
_cell.angle_beta   90.00
_cell.angle_gamma   90.00
#
_symmetry.space_group_name_H-M   'P 1'
#
loop_
_entity.id
_entity.type
_entity.pdbx_description
1 polymer ?
#
loop_
_entity_poly.entity_id
_entity_poly.type
_entity_poly.pdbx_seq_one_letter_code
_entity_poly.pdbx_strand_id
1 'polypeptide(L)'
;MNEFELLIKDITLYSSSKLLSFNSKLVNSKFDMIGLSIPHIQKIATKYKNLEFHETFWDRNLETNLILFIIWTNQLNNLNDQLAFIEKNGNHLDTWMMTDLLRQYLKLSKGKKDLSVLKIYRKSNHEYIRRLVYVSLLCEIKFIKSKDLISFIKSDSSLNVTKGQAWILSMIFSNDSTCLNDIYNKFKNNKKLLKLTNQKIRESRQISKENKELASKILLSVLSVH
;
A
#
# COMPACT_ATOMS: atom_id res chain seq x y z
N MET A 1 -12.40 -20.59 -26.47
CA MET A 1 -12.26 -19.90 -25.18
C MET A 1 -11.07 -18.96 -25.30
N ASN A 2 -11.29 -17.67 -25.11
CA ASN A 2 -10.22 -16.68 -25.18
C ASN A 2 -9.36 -16.70 -23.90
N GLU A 3 -8.20 -16.01 -23.92
CA GLU A 3 -7.23 -16.04 -22.79
C GLU A 3 -7.85 -15.49 -21.49
N PHE A 4 -8.71 -14.46 -21.58
CA PHE A 4 -9.40 -13.92 -20.42
C PHE A 4 -10.41 -14.90 -19.81
N GLU A 5 -11.15 -15.65 -20.62
CA GLU A 5 -12.07 -16.71 -20.14
C GLU A 5 -11.31 -17.82 -19.41
N LEU A 6 -10.10 -18.18 -19.90
CA LEU A 6 -9.22 -19.10 -19.21
C LEU A 6 -8.73 -18.56 -17.87
N LEU A 7 -8.38 -17.27 -17.80
CA LEU A 7 -8.01 -16.59 -16.55
C LEU A 7 -9.16 -16.65 -15.55
N ILE A 8 -10.39 -16.33 -15.94
CA ILE A 8 -11.57 -16.39 -15.07
C ILE A 8 -11.83 -17.82 -14.57
N LYS A 9 -11.65 -18.82 -15.43
CA LYS A 9 -11.76 -20.23 -15.03
C LYS A 9 -10.74 -20.60 -13.96
N ASP A 10 -9.48 -20.19 -14.12
CA ASP A 10 -8.43 -20.44 -13.12
C ASP A 10 -8.73 -19.71 -11.80
N ILE A 11 -9.20 -18.49 -11.86
CA ILE A 11 -9.62 -17.72 -10.69
C ILE A 11 -10.71 -18.47 -9.92
N THR A 12 -11.74 -18.95 -10.62
CA THR A 12 -12.84 -19.71 -10.02
C THR A 12 -12.35 -21.02 -9.40
N LEU A 13 -11.43 -21.72 -10.06
CA LEU A 13 -10.86 -23.00 -9.58
C LEU A 13 -10.15 -22.86 -8.23
N TYR A 14 -9.47 -21.72 -7.99
CA TYR A 14 -8.71 -21.45 -6.76
C TYR A 14 -9.51 -20.66 -5.71
N SER A 15 -10.79 -20.35 -5.96
CA SER A 15 -11.65 -19.67 -4.99
C SER A 15 -11.88 -20.51 -3.73
N SER A 16 -12.03 -19.83 -2.58
CA SER A 16 -12.21 -20.48 -1.28
C SER A 16 -13.24 -19.75 -0.44
N SER A 17 -14.31 -20.42 -0.09
CA SER A 17 -15.35 -19.88 0.81
C SER A 17 -14.80 -19.51 2.20
N LYS A 18 -13.83 -20.28 2.70
CA LYS A 18 -13.13 -19.99 3.96
C LYS A 18 -12.35 -18.68 3.90
N LEU A 19 -11.58 -18.45 2.81
CA LEU A 19 -10.84 -17.20 2.62
C LEU A 19 -11.79 -16.03 2.36
N LEU A 20 -12.86 -16.24 1.60
CA LEU A 20 -13.90 -15.24 1.39
C LEU A 20 -14.48 -14.78 2.72
N SER A 21 -14.93 -15.72 3.57
CA SER A 21 -15.48 -15.40 4.90
C SER A 21 -14.49 -14.69 5.82
N PHE A 22 -13.19 -14.97 5.70
CA PHE A 22 -12.15 -14.29 6.46
C PHE A 22 -11.87 -12.89 5.90
N ASN A 23 -11.65 -12.76 4.59
CA ASN A 23 -11.28 -11.51 3.95
C ASN A 23 -12.40 -10.47 4.00
N SER A 24 -13.67 -10.88 3.81
CA SER A 24 -14.82 -9.98 3.86
C SER A 24 -15.03 -9.27 5.20
N LYS A 25 -14.48 -9.83 6.30
CA LYS A 25 -14.48 -9.18 7.61
C LYS A 25 -13.38 -8.11 7.76
N LEU A 26 -12.32 -8.20 6.95
CA LEU A 26 -11.15 -7.32 7.05
C LEU A 26 -11.12 -6.23 5.99
N VAL A 27 -11.71 -6.52 4.83
CA VAL A 27 -11.65 -5.67 3.64
C VAL A 27 -13.04 -5.19 3.30
N ASN A 28 -13.23 -3.88 3.31
CA ASN A 28 -14.44 -3.26 2.79
C ASN A 28 -14.18 -2.87 1.34
N SER A 29 -14.83 -3.54 0.40
CA SER A 29 -14.74 -3.32 -1.05
C SER A 29 -16.11 -3.04 -1.63
N LYS A 30 -16.17 -2.21 -2.67
CA LYS A 30 -17.37 -2.07 -3.52
C LYS A 30 -17.53 -3.21 -4.51
N PHE A 31 -16.47 -4.00 -4.73
CA PHE A 31 -16.49 -5.18 -5.60
C PHE A 31 -16.72 -6.44 -4.78
N ASP A 32 -17.44 -7.38 -5.36
CA ASP A 32 -17.56 -8.71 -4.80
C ASP A 32 -16.18 -9.36 -4.64
N MET A 33 -16.07 -10.26 -3.68
CA MET A 33 -14.86 -11.04 -3.42
C MET A 33 -15.16 -12.52 -3.65
N ILE A 34 -14.14 -13.27 -4.03
CA ILE A 34 -14.24 -14.71 -4.27
C ILE A 34 -13.31 -15.54 -3.38
N GLY A 35 -12.42 -14.89 -2.63
CA GLY A 35 -11.57 -15.53 -1.64
C GLY A 35 -10.36 -16.23 -2.25
N LEU A 36 -9.54 -15.54 -3.05
CA LEU A 36 -8.24 -16.04 -3.48
C LEU A 36 -7.16 -15.77 -2.43
N SER A 37 -6.23 -16.73 -2.31
CA SER A 37 -5.01 -16.48 -1.54
C SER A 37 -4.01 -15.64 -2.34
N ILE A 38 -3.15 -14.87 -1.65
CA ILE A 38 -2.09 -14.08 -2.30
C ILE A 38 -1.19 -14.95 -3.21
N PRO A 39 -0.73 -16.15 -2.80
CA PRO A 39 0.03 -17.02 -3.70
C PRO A 39 -0.71 -17.40 -4.98
N HIS A 40 -2.02 -17.63 -4.93
CA HIS A 40 -2.82 -17.93 -6.12
C HIS A 40 -2.97 -16.70 -7.02
N ILE A 41 -3.21 -15.51 -6.46
CA ILE A 41 -3.22 -14.24 -7.20
C ILE A 41 -1.90 -14.06 -7.98
N GLN A 42 -0.77 -14.26 -7.31
CA GLN A 42 0.56 -14.12 -7.92
C GLN A 42 0.82 -15.17 -9.00
N LYS A 43 0.43 -16.43 -8.75
CA LYS A 43 0.55 -17.53 -9.72
C LYS A 43 -0.26 -17.27 -10.99
N ILE A 44 -1.52 -16.83 -10.84
CA ILE A 44 -2.41 -16.52 -11.96
C ILE A 44 -1.86 -15.31 -12.74
N ALA A 45 -1.48 -14.23 -12.06
CA ALA A 45 -0.89 -13.07 -12.71
C ALA A 45 0.37 -13.41 -13.52
N THR A 46 1.22 -14.33 -13.01
CA THR A 46 2.40 -14.81 -13.71
C THR A 46 2.05 -15.67 -14.92
N LYS A 47 1.05 -16.55 -14.80
CA LYS A 47 0.59 -17.41 -15.89
C LYS A 47 0.07 -16.60 -17.08
N TYR A 48 -0.69 -15.55 -16.80
CA TYR A 48 -1.33 -14.68 -17.80
C TYR A 48 -0.59 -13.35 -18.02
N LYS A 49 0.71 -13.30 -17.80
CA LYS A 49 1.53 -12.09 -17.87
C LYS A 49 1.50 -11.35 -19.21
N ASN A 50 1.11 -12.03 -20.30
CA ASN A 50 1.03 -11.48 -21.65
C ASN A 50 -0.41 -11.10 -22.05
N LEU A 51 -1.40 -11.23 -21.15
CA LEU A 51 -2.78 -10.86 -21.43
C LEU A 51 -2.83 -9.40 -21.87
N GLU A 52 -3.39 -9.16 -23.07
CA GLU A 52 -3.54 -7.82 -23.61
C GLU A 52 -4.56 -7.01 -22.81
N PHE A 53 -4.30 -5.71 -22.72
CA PHE A 53 -5.20 -4.78 -22.03
C PHE A 53 -6.53 -4.65 -22.77
N HIS A 54 -7.63 -4.82 -22.03
CA HIS A 54 -8.95 -4.53 -22.53
C HIS A 54 -9.86 -3.97 -21.42
N GLU A 55 -10.47 -2.82 -21.64
CA GLU A 55 -11.26 -2.11 -20.62
C GLU A 55 -12.46 -2.92 -20.09
N THR A 56 -13.05 -3.79 -20.92
CA THR A 56 -14.20 -4.63 -20.54
C THR A 56 -13.86 -5.77 -19.56
N PHE A 57 -12.57 -5.97 -19.24
CA PHE A 57 -12.16 -7.02 -18.31
C PHE A 57 -12.30 -6.60 -16.84
N TRP A 58 -12.38 -5.29 -16.57
CA TRP A 58 -12.58 -4.77 -15.23
C TRP A 58 -13.91 -5.17 -14.57
N ASP A 59 -13.98 -5.00 -13.26
CA ASP A 59 -15.19 -5.03 -12.43
C ASP A 59 -15.90 -6.39 -12.33
N ARG A 60 -15.19 -7.49 -12.58
CA ARG A 60 -15.71 -8.84 -12.32
C ARG A 60 -15.80 -9.13 -10.81
N ASN A 61 -14.71 -8.90 -10.10
CA ASN A 61 -14.58 -8.99 -8.64
C ASN A 61 -13.24 -8.38 -8.23
N LEU A 62 -13.04 -8.23 -6.90
CA LEU A 62 -11.84 -7.62 -6.33
C LEU A 62 -10.54 -8.30 -6.79
N GLU A 63 -10.50 -9.64 -6.69
CA GLU A 63 -9.28 -10.39 -6.98
C GLU A 63 -8.96 -10.38 -8.47
N THR A 64 -9.96 -10.38 -9.35
CA THR A 64 -9.76 -10.21 -10.79
C THR A 64 -9.14 -8.84 -11.07
N ASN A 65 -9.70 -7.75 -10.52
CA ASN A 65 -9.14 -6.41 -10.69
C ASN A 65 -7.68 -6.35 -10.22
N LEU A 66 -7.37 -6.96 -9.06
CA LEU A 66 -6.00 -7.00 -8.55
C LEU A 66 -5.05 -7.77 -9.46
N ILE A 67 -5.47 -8.93 -9.98
CA ILE A 67 -4.67 -9.73 -10.93
C ILE A 67 -4.41 -8.92 -12.21
N LEU A 68 -5.41 -8.25 -12.76
CA LEU A 68 -5.29 -7.42 -13.95
C LEU A 68 -4.33 -6.23 -13.71
N PHE A 69 -4.43 -5.55 -12.56
CA PHE A 69 -3.45 -4.52 -12.20
C PHE A 69 -2.02 -5.08 -12.16
N ILE A 70 -1.80 -6.25 -11.58
CA ILE A 70 -0.47 -6.87 -11.52
C ILE A 70 0.03 -7.18 -12.92
N ILE A 71 -0.79 -7.82 -13.78
CA ILE A 71 -0.42 -8.20 -15.15
C ILE A 71 0.01 -6.96 -15.94
N TRP A 72 -0.88 -5.98 -16.05
CA TRP A 72 -0.66 -4.84 -16.93
C TRP A 72 0.37 -3.84 -16.38
N THR A 73 0.44 -3.67 -15.05
CA THR A 73 1.50 -2.88 -14.43
C THR A 73 2.88 -3.48 -14.71
N ASN A 74 3.02 -4.81 -14.68
CA ASN A 74 4.29 -5.49 -14.98
C ASN A 74 4.74 -5.36 -16.43
N GLN A 75 3.82 -5.18 -17.39
CA GLN A 75 4.15 -4.99 -18.81
C GLN A 75 4.76 -3.60 -19.08
N LEU A 76 4.56 -2.62 -18.19
CA LEU A 76 5.09 -1.26 -18.34
C LEU A 76 6.55 -1.17 -17.91
N ASN A 77 7.34 -0.31 -18.57
CA ASN A 77 8.80 -0.33 -18.48
C ASN A 77 9.39 0.45 -17.30
N ASN A 78 8.67 1.43 -16.75
CA ASN A 78 9.16 2.30 -15.68
C ASN A 78 8.07 2.70 -14.69
N LEU A 79 8.49 3.24 -13.55
CA LEU A 79 7.60 3.65 -12.46
C LEU A 79 6.56 4.70 -12.89
N ASN A 80 6.95 5.66 -13.73
CA ASN A 80 6.04 6.73 -14.14
C ASN A 80 4.89 6.19 -14.98
N ASP A 81 5.19 5.33 -15.96
CA ASP A 81 4.17 4.70 -16.79
C ASP A 81 3.25 3.79 -15.97
N GLN A 82 3.81 3.05 -15.00
CA GLN A 82 3.05 2.22 -14.08
C GLN A 82 2.06 3.04 -13.26
N LEU A 83 2.51 4.15 -12.67
CA LEU A 83 1.65 5.01 -11.85
C LEU A 83 0.63 5.78 -12.71
N ALA A 84 0.98 6.19 -13.92
CA ALA A 84 0.05 6.81 -14.86
C ALA A 84 -1.08 5.83 -15.26
N PHE A 85 -0.73 4.57 -15.53
CA PHE A 85 -1.71 3.53 -15.79
C PHE A 85 -2.64 3.28 -14.60
N ILE A 86 -2.07 3.18 -13.39
CA ILE A 86 -2.84 2.98 -12.16
C ILE A 86 -3.76 4.19 -11.88
N GLU A 87 -3.27 5.42 -12.09
CA GLU A 87 -4.08 6.65 -11.94
C GLU A 87 -5.26 6.65 -12.90
N LYS A 88 -5.03 6.34 -14.18
CA LYS A 88 -6.09 6.27 -15.21
C LYS A 88 -7.17 5.25 -14.81
N ASN A 89 -6.78 4.13 -14.20
CA ASN A 89 -7.67 3.04 -13.82
C ASN A 89 -8.03 3.04 -12.33
N GLY A 90 -7.82 4.15 -11.62
CA GLY A 90 -7.95 4.26 -10.17
C GLY A 90 -9.32 3.88 -9.60
N ASN A 91 -10.39 3.97 -10.42
CA ASN A 91 -11.73 3.53 -10.03
C ASN A 91 -11.83 2.02 -9.74
N HIS A 92 -10.91 1.20 -10.26
CA HIS A 92 -10.85 -0.24 -10.03
C HIS A 92 -9.94 -0.64 -8.86
N LEU A 93 -9.31 0.35 -8.19
CA LEU A 93 -8.43 0.19 -7.03
C LEU A 93 -9.14 0.73 -5.79
N ASP A 94 -9.77 -0.13 -4.98
CA ASP A 94 -10.68 0.31 -3.92
C ASP A 94 -10.37 -0.20 -2.51
N THR A 95 -9.26 -0.95 -2.33
CA THR A 95 -8.92 -1.48 -1.00
C THR A 95 -7.43 -1.36 -0.66
N TRP A 96 -7.16 -1.35 0.66
CA TRP A 96 -5.79 -1.40 1.17
C TRP A 96 -5.07 -2.69 0.77
N MET A 97 -5.78 -3.82 0.64
CA MET A 97 -5.20 -5.10 0.25
C MET A 97 -4.60 -5.04 -1.15
N MET A 98 -5.30 -4.39 -2.09
CA MET A 98 -4.81 -4.20 -3.46
C MET A 98 -3.52 -3.36 -3.47
N THR A 99 -3.51 -2.22 -2.79
CA THR A 99 -2.34 -1.32 -2.75
C THR A 99 -1.13 -1.97 -2.09
N ASP A 100 -1.36 -2.70 -0.99
CA ASP A 100 -0.29 -3.32 -0.21
C ASP A 100 0.36 -4.50 -0.97
N LEU A 101 -0.38 -5.16 -1.87
CA LEU A 101 0.20 -6.16 -2.77
C LEU A 101 0.81 -5.50 -4.02
N LEU A 102 0.10 -4.58 -4.68
CA LEU A 102 0.53 -3.97 -5.94
C LEU A 102 1.86 -3.22 -5.83
N ARG A 103 2.18 -2.63 -4.65
CA ARG A 103 3.48 -1.97 -4.43
C ARG A 103 4.70 -2.85 -4.73
N GLN A 104 4.57 -4.19 -4.63
CA GLN A 104 5.67 -5.12 -4.88
C GLN A 104 6.01 -5.23 -6.37
N TYR A 105 5.12 -4.80 -7.25
CA TYR A 105 5.25 -4.85 -8.70
C TYR A 105 5.66 -3.50 -9.32
N LEU A 106 5.77 -2.45 -8.49
CA LEU A 106 6.26 -1.16 -8.96
C LEU A 106 7.77 -1.21 -9.24
N LYS A 107 8.17 -0.68 -10.38
CA LYS A 107 9.57 -0.59 -10.82
C LYS A 107 10.29 0.57 -10.13
N LEU A 108 10.47 0.45 -8.81
CA LEU A 108 11.21 1.39 -8.00
C LEU A 108 12.71 1.26 -8.25
N SER A 109 13.40 2.38 -8.41
CA SER A 109 14.85 2.46 -8.68
C SER A 109 15.71 2.29 -7.43
N LYS A 110 15.08 2.17 -6.26
CA LYS A 110 15.73 2.12 -4.94
C LYS A 110 16.59 3.35 -4.67
N GLY A 111 15.97 4.52 -4.78
CA GLY A 111 16.64 5.78 -4.52
C GLY A 111 15.77 7.03 -4.63
N LYS A 112 16.37 8.20 -4.39
CA LYS A 112 15.65 9.48 -4.34
C LYS A 112 14.90 9.85 -5.63
N LYS A 113 15.27 9.29 -6.79
CA LYS A 113 14.59 9.54 -8.06
C LYS A 113 13.11 9.16 -7.98
N ASP A 114 12.79 8.09 -7.27
CA ASP A 114 11.41 7.62 -7.12
C ASP A 114 10.55 8.62 -6.35
N LEU A 115 11.10 9.35 -5.39
CA LEU A 115 10.36 10.36 -4.65
C LEU A 115 9.81 11.47 -5.54
N SER A 116 10.51 11.85 -6.62
CA SER A 116 10.05 12.88 -7.56
C SER A 116 8.81 12.41 -8.32
N VAL A 117 8.82 11.15 -8.79
CA VAL A 117 7.68 10.53 -9.47
C VAL A 117 6.52 10.34 -8.49
N LEU A 118 6.76 9.71 -7.34
CA LEU A 118 5.75 9.47 -6.30
C LEU A 118 5.10 10.78 -5.79
N LYS A 119 5.83 11.90 -5.80
CA LYS A 119 5.32 13.22 -5.38
C LYS A 119 4.15 13.70 -6.24
N ILE A 120 4.10 13.32 -7.52
CA ILE A 120 3.00 13.67 -8.44
C ILE A 120 1.73 12.97 -7.95
N TYR A 121 1.78 11.66 -7.78
CA TYR A 121 0.63 10.81 -7.44
C TYR A 121 0.19 10.90 -5.97
N ARG A 122 1.05 11.45 -5.10
CA ARG A 122 0.66 11.79 -3.72
C ARG A 122 -0.52 12.76 -3.64
N LYS A 123 -0.81 13.49 -4.72
CA LYS A 123 -1.91 14.45 -4.83
C LYS A 123 -3.12 13.89 -5.60
N SER A 124 -3.12 12.62 -5.95
CA SER A 124 -4.23 11.97 -6.64
C SER A 124 -5.56 12.20 -5.92
N ASN A 125 -6.64 12.32 -6.68
CA ASN A 125 -7.99 12.35 -6.15
C ASN A 125 -8.40 10.99 -5.57
N HIS A 126 -7.79 9.89 -6.02
CA HIS A 126 -8.05 8.53 -5.56
C HIS A 126 -7.27 8.23 -4.27
N GLU A 127 -7.97 7.97 -3.17
CA GLU A 127 -7.33 7.72 -1.88
C GLU A 127 -6.40 6.50 -1.89
N TYR A 128 -6.76 5.43 -2.61
CA TYR A 128 -5.92 4.22 -2.68
C TYR A 128 -4.67 4.43 -3.52
N ILE A 129 -4.66 5.34 -4.48
CA ILE A 129 -3.43 5.74 -5.17
C ILE A 129 -2.52 6.52 -4.23
N ARG A 130 -3.07 7.48 -3.46
CA ARG A 130 -2.29 8.16 -2.42
C ARG A 130 -1.75 7.18 -1.37
N ARG A 131 -2.55 6.15 -0.98
CA ARG A 131 -2.06 5.08 -0.12
C ARG A 131 -0.94 4.28 -0.78
N LEU A 132 -1.08 3.86 -2.04
CA LEU A 132 -0.07 3.12 -2.78
C LEU A 132 1.27 3.88 -2.78
N VAL A 133 1.26 5.20 -2.99
CA VAL A 133 2.45 6.05 -2.90
C VAL A 133 3.15 5.89 -1.56
N TYR A 134 2.43 5.92 -0.44
CA TYR A 134 3.06 5.82 0.89
C TYR A 134 3.53 4.40 1.21
N VAL A 135 2.76 3.36 0.85
CA VAL A 135 3.17 1.99 1.13
C VAL A 135 4.31 1.53 0.22
N SER A 136 4.48 2.11 -0.97
CA SER A 136 5.62 1.82 -1.85
C SER A 136 6.95 2.30 -1.25
N LEU A 137 6.94 3.34 -0.40
CA LEU A 137 8.14 3.78 0.34
C LEU A 137 8.70 2.71 1.27
N LEU A 138 7.92 1.69 1.64
CA LEU A 138 8.44 0.54 2.40
C LEU A 138 9.56 -0.19 1.66
N CYS A 139 9.57 -0.14 0.33
CA CYS A 139 10.63 -0.72 -0.49
C CYS A 139 11.89 0.18 -0.53
N GLU A 140 11.78 1.44 -0.11
CA GLU A 140 12.81 2.49 -0.22
C GLU A 140 13.55 2.78 1.10
N ILE A 141 13.08 2.25 2.24
CA ILE A 141 13.59 2.59 3.59
C ILE A 141 15.10 2.42 3.71
N LYS A 142 15.68 1.40 3.09
CA LYS A 142 17.12 1.11 3.16
C LYS A 142 17.97 1.95 2.21
N PHE A 143 17.35 2.64 1.26
CA PHE A 143 18.02 3.36 0.18
C PHE A 143 17.90 4.88 0.29
N ILE A 144 16.96 5.37 1.10
CA ILE A 144 16.68 6.79 1.30
C ILE A 144 16.81 7.13 2.78
N LYS A 145 17.47 8.24 3.09
CA LYS A 145 17.64 8.72 4.46
C LYS A 145 16.28 8.95 5.15
N SER A 146 16.17 8.56 6.42
CA SER A 146 14.94 8.71 7.23
C SER A 146 14.36 10.12 7.17
N LYS A 147 15.21 11.15 7.25
CA LYS A 147 14.80 12.57 7.17
C LYS A 147 14.12 12.92 5.83
N ASP A 148 14.63 12.39 4.72
CA ASP A 148 14.05 12.63 3.38
C ASP A 148 12.68 11.93 3.26
N LEU A 149 12.56 10.69 3.74
CA LEU A 149 11.30 9.95 3.77
C LEU A 149 10.26 10.64 4.67
N ILE A 150 10.65 11.05 5.88
CA ILE A 150 9.77 11.80 6.79
C ILE A 150 9.34 13.10 6.11
N SER A 151 10.28 13.82 5.48
CA SER A 151 9.99 15.08 4.76
C SER A 151 9.00 14.89 3.62
N PHE A 152 9.03 13.76 2.94
CA PHE A 152 8.13 13.42 1.85
C PHE A 152 6.67 13.24 2.31
N ILE A 153 6.43 12.67 3.50
CA ILE A 153 5.08 12.39 4.00
C ILE A 153 4.34 13.71 4.30
N LYS A 154 3.12 13.86 3.82
CA LYS A 154 2.21 15.00 4.08
C LYS A 154 0.93 14.48 4.74
N SER A 155 0.35 15.26 5.66
CA SER A 155 -0.95 14.90 6.26
C SER A 155 -2.03 14.66 5.20
N ASP A 156 -2.89 13.70 5.45
CA ASP A 156 -4.02 13.33 4.58
C ASP A 156 -5.28 13.18 5.44
N SER A 157 -6.44 13.49 4.89
CA SER A 157 -7.72 13.37 5.57
C SER A 157 -8.26 11.94 5.56
N SER A 158 -7.89 11.12 4.55
CA SER A 158 -8.34 9.75 4.44
C SER A 158 -7.73 8.86 5.54
N LEU A 159 -8.58 8.06 6.19
CA LEU A 159 -8.14 7.08 7.19
C LEU A 159 -7.26 6.00 6.55
N ASN A 160 -7.58 5.55 5.33
CA ASN A 160 -6.82 4.52 4.63
C ASN A 160 -5.40 5.00 4.29
N VAL A 161 -5.28 6.26 3.85
CA VAL A 161 -3.97 6.88 3.59
C VAL A 161 -3.20 7.07 4.90
N THR A 162 -3.86 7.60 5.95
CA THR A 162 -3.23 7.81 7.27
C THR A 162 -2.70 6.49 7.87
N LYS A 163 -3.42 5.37 7.70
CA LYS A 163 -2.94 4.05 8.13
C LYS A 163 -1.68 3.63 7.35
N GLY A 164 -1.61 3.90 6.03
CA GLY A 164 -0.41 3.67 5.21
C GLY A 164 0.77 4.53 5.67
N GLN A 165 0.51 5.82 5.96
CA GLN A 165 1.51 6.74 6.52
C GLN A 165 2.03 6.29 7.89
N ALA A 166 1.15 5.83 8.76
CA ALA A 166 1.54 5.30 10.07
C ALA A 166 2.43 4.07 9.94
N TRP A 167 2.14 3.20 8.97
CA TRP A 167 2.96 2.02 8.71
C TRP A 167 4.35 2.41 8.24
N ILE A 168 4.49 3.28 7.24
CA ILE A 168 5.82 3.71 6.78
C ILE A 168 6.60 4.43 7.89
N LEU A 169 5.97 5.31 8.69
CA LEU A 169 6.63 5.98 9.81
C LEU A 169 7.14 4.99 10.87
N SER A 170 6.36 3.95 11.19
CA SER A 170 6.79 2.92 12.12
C SER A 170 7.98 2.11 11.59
N MET A 171 8.04 1.88 10.29
CA MET A 171 9.14 1.16 9.64
C MET A 171 10.40 2.03 9.49
N ILE A 172 10.24 3.35 9.24
CA ILE A 172 11.37 4.30 9.28
C ILE A 172 11.98 4.29 10.69
N PHE A 173 11.15 4.39 11.74
CA PHE A 173 11.62 4.31 13.13
C PHE A 173 12.28 2.96 13.47
N SER A 174 11.75 1.86 12.95
CA SER A 174 12.34 0.53 13.12
C SER A 174 13.74 0.43 12.51
N ASN A 175 13.95 1.09 11.38
CA ASN A 175 15.24 1.12 10.66
C ASN A 175 16.23 2.13 11.27
N ASP A 176 15.73 3.24 11.82
CA ASP A 176 16.49 4.34 12.39
C ASP A 176 15.74 4.94 13.58
N SER A 177 16.04 4.43 14.79
CA SER A 177 15.36 4.88 16.02
C SER A 177 15.67 6.34 16.41
N THR A 178 16.71 6.94 15.85
CA THR A 178 17.10 8.34 16.15
C THR A 178 16.12 9.35 15.53
N CYS A 179 15.34 8.95 14.54
CA CYS A 179 14.40 9.83 13.83
C CYS A 179 13.09 10.13 14.59
N LEU A 180 12.91 9.60 15.81
CA LEU A 180 11.65 9.71 16.55
C LEU A 180 11.23 11.18 16.80
N ASN A 181 12.17 12.03 17.17
CA ASN A 181 11.91 13.46 17.38
C ASN A 181 11.55 14.18 16.06
N ASP A 182 12.12 13.78 14.93
CA ASP A 182 11.76 14.34 13.63
C ASP A 182 10.31 13.98 13.25
N ILE A 183 9.90 12.74 13.52
CA ILE A 183 8.51 12.29 13.34
C ILE A 183 7.58 13.13 14.21
N TYR A 184 7.88 13.23 15.51
CA TYR A 184 7.07 13.99 16.45
C TYR A 184 6.94 15.46 16.03
N ASN A 185 8.07 16.15 15.83
CA ASN A 185 8.09 17.58 15.50
C ASN A 185 7.31 17.89 14.22
N LYS A 186 7.42 17.02 13.22
CA LYS A 186 6.72 17.19 11.96
C LYS A 186 5.21 16.99 12.09
N PHE A 187 4.77 16.04 12.90
CA PHE A 187 3.36 15.62 12.94
C PHE A 187 2.66 15.93 14.27
N LYS A 188 3.25 16.74 15.18
CA LYS A 188 2.65 17.07 16.49
C LYS A 188 1.22 17.62 16.40
N ASN A 189 0.86 18.29 15.32
CA ASN A 189 -0.49 18.78 15.06
C ASN A 189 -1.43 17.73 14.43
N ASN A 190 -0.94 16.54 14.09
CA ASN A 190 -1.73 15.43 13.58
C ASN A 190 -1.80 14.28 14.60
N LYS A 191 -2.58 14.53 15.68
CA LYS A 191 -2.75 13.57 16.78
C LYS A 191 -3.16 12.17 16.30
N LYS A 192 -4.02 12.08 15.26
CA LYS A 192 -4.48 10.82 14.68
C LYS A 192 -3.35 10.01 14.06
N LEU A 193 -2.50 10.66 13.26
CA LEU A 193 -1.35 10.00 12.63
C LEU A 193 -0.35 9.52 13.68
N LEU A 194 -0.02 10.34 14.68
CA LEU A 194 0.91 9.95 15.76
C LEU A 194 0.37 8.76 16.58
N LYS A 195 -0.94 8.76 16.91
CA LYS A 195 -1.58 7.64 17.60
C LYS A 195 -1.49 6.34 16.81
N LEU A 196 -1.80 6.38 15.51
CA LEU A 196 -1.72 5.22 14.62
C LEU A 196 -0.25 4.77 14.42
N THR A 197 0.70 5.70 14.32
CA THR A 197 2.14 5.39 14.23
C THR A 197 2.60 4.67 15.49
N ASN A 198 2.25 5.17 16.68
CA ASN A 198 2.55 4.51 17.94
C ASN A 198 1.95 3.12 18.03
N GLN A 199 0.69 2.94 17.58
CA GLN A 199 0.06 1.62 17.52
C GLN A 199 0.87 0.66 16.64
N LYS A 200 1.28 1.09 15.43
CA LYS A 200 2.11 0.27 14.53
C LYS A 200 3.48 -0.06 15.12
N ILE A 201 4.11 0.85 15.84
CA ILE A 201 5.36 0.61 16.58
C ILE A 201 5.15 -0.48 17.64
N ARG A 202 4.08 -0.39 18.42
CA ARG A 202 3.76 -1.39 19.46
C ARG A 202 3.46 -2.78 18.89
N GLU A 203 2.78 -2.86 17.75
CA GLU A 203 2.48 -4.12 17.05
C GLU A 203 3.73 -4.76 16.41
N SER A 204 4.79 -4.00 16.15
CA SER A 204 5.99 -4.50 15.48
C SER A 204 6.73 -5.52 16.34
N ARG A 205 7.18 -6.62 15.71
CA ARG A 205 8.06 -7.62 16.33
C ARG A 205 9.55 -7.27 16.21
N GLN A 206 9.89 -6.26 15.39
CA GLN A 206 11.27 -5.86 15.10
C GLN A 206 11.79 -4.76 16.02
N ILE A 207 10.90 -4.07 16.74
CA ILE A 207 11.23 -2.93 17.61
C ILE A 207 11.34 -3.44 19.07
N SER A 208 12.44 -3.07 19.75
CA SER A 208 12.67 -3.45 21.14
C SER A 208 11.63 -2.85 22.09
N LYS A 209 11.50 -3.45 23.28
CA LYS A 209 10.55 -2.97 24.29
C LYS A 209 10.88 -1.53 24.73
N GLU A 210 12.14 -1.23 24.95
CA GLU A 210 12.63 0.11 25.33
C GLU A 210 12.25 1.17 24.29
N ASN A 211 12.47 0.87 23.00
CA ASN A 211 12.11 1.76 21.91
C ASN A 211 10.58 1.94 21.78
N LYS A 212 9.78 0.91 22.06
CA LYS A 212 8.31 1.03 22.10
C LYS A 212 7.83 1.93 23.22
N GLU A 213 8.44 1.83 24.40
CA GLU A 213 8.13 2.68 25.55
C GLU A 213 8.51 4.13 25.29
N LEU A 214 9.71 4.36 24.74
CA LEU A 214 10.19 5.68 24.34
C LEU A 214 9.27 6.32 23.30
N ALA A 215 8.91 5.56 22.26
CA ALA A 215 7.98 6.04 21.23
C ALA A 215 6.61 6.41 21.82
N SER A 216 6.08 5.59 22.70
CA SER A 216 4.80 5.86 23.36
C SER A 216 4.85 7.14 24.19
N LYS A 217 5.93 7.35 24.96
CA LYS A 217 6.14 8.56 25.76
C LYS A 217 6.18 9.82 24.90
N ILE A 218 6.91 9.79 23.78
CA ILE A 218 7.11 10.97 22.92
C ILE A 218 5.88 11.20 22.02
N LEU A 219 5.45 10.18 21.25
CA LEU A 219 4.39 10.37 20.25
C LEU A 219 3.02 10.66 20.87
N LEU A 220 2.76 10.19 22.09
CA LEU A 220 1.49 10.40 22.76
C LEU A 220 1.49 11.62 23.72
N SER A 221 2.63 12.29 23.91
CA SER A 221 2.68 13.50 24.76
C SER A 221 1.72 14.61 24.28
N VAL A 222 1.42 14.67 22.98
CA VAL A 222 0.43 15.61 22.40
C VAL A 222 -1.03 15.33 22.88
N LEU A 223 -1.30 14.17 23.46
CA LEU A 223 -2.63 13.80 23.95
C LEU A 223 -2.85 14.25 25.39
N SER A 224 -1.76 14.55 26.10
CA SER A 224 -1.76 14.94 27.54
C SER A 224 -1.86 16.45 27.76
N VAL A 225 -1.82 17.25 26.68
CA VAL A 225 -1.97 18.71 26.76
C VAL A 225 -3.45 19.03 26.52
N HIS A 226 -4.18 19.22 27.61
CA HIS A 226 -5.54 19.77 27.64
C HIS A 226 -5.49 21.27 27.79
#